data_251c375914b2544f645229f091947991
#
_entry.id   251c375914b2544f645229f091947991
#
_cell.length_a   1.000
_cell.length_b   1.000
_cell.length_c   1.000
_cell.angle_alpha   90.00
_cell.angle_beta   90.00
_cell.angle_gamma   90.00
#
_symmetry.space_group_name_H-M   'P 1'
#
loop_
_entity.id
_entity.type
_entity.pdbx_description
1 polymer ?
#
loop_
_entity_poly.entity_id
_entity_poly.type
_entity_poly.pdbx_seq_one_letter_code
_entity_poly.pdbx_strand_id
1 'polypeptide(L)'
;MEIASLKLENFRGVREGVVRFSPHTVLVGANNCGKTTVIEALALLFGRDRMIRQLTEHDFHGSNPQPQDRLRLIATIVGFEGDDPVQHADWFRDDRGIVKWWNTDGGTVHPARTDPTWQLACQVAYSARFDQPSLEVETLRYFLDDDTVGDVFDDETATTFPTRLIRELGFFFVPAARTWDRTVSFGSELFRRVVAAGDGQPSGSVLAERDRLRAPVAMLEQDERLAPIVERLNQEMRGFFRTNPTLHLRVTPTDSDGLLESVVSHYAHGGSELPLPAKRHGSGLLSLQHLLLLLQFGRLRVEADENFWMALEEPELHVPPALQRRLVHRIQALSRQTLVSTHSPMVAALADPNGVAVLRNEGGVLTSVPLLRSTLPANTPNSVRKLFQVNRVETIAAVMHDFVLIPEGRTDYEWLRLLVRAVDLHQGWAAADECRFDAFMGVIPTHDGAVVRTVAAIAPLHPRVLALVDGDAEGVGYATSLIAANAPNSGVILQWAAGQMLEDVIGWIVDADAANCLAAIALDNPAGTVAELVVRLKSEDRATGGLKKDSSAYEAVASAIGANELCCTLARSLLNGITEVAQGGANPLFAADPQRPSVKIFQP
;
A
#
# COMPACT_ATOMS: atom_id res chain seq x y z
N MET A 1 -11.19 -21.23 3.62
CA MET A 1 -9.72 -21.19 3.73
C MET A 1 -9.24 -19.75 3.57
N GLU A 2 -8.15 -19.35 4.22
CA GLU A 2 -7.53 -18.03 4.15
C GLU A 2 -6.02 -18.11 4.39
N ILE A 3 -5.27 -17.11 3.96
CA ILE A 3 -3.83 -16.99 4.19
C ILE A 3 -3.64 -16.29 5.55
N ALA A 4 -3.05 -16.98 6.52
CA ALA A 4 -2.76 -16.42 7.85
C ALA A 4 -1.44 -15.64 7.87
N SER A 5 -0.41 -16.13 7.17
CA SER A 5 0.89 -15.48 7.10
C SER A 5 1.64 -15.79 5.82
N LEU A 6 2.58 -14.89 5.47
CA LEU A 6 3.56 -15.07 4.41
C LEU A 6 4.95 -14.79 4.98
N LYS A 7 5.85 -15.76 4.87
CA LYS A 7 7.29 -15.59 5.12
C LYS A 7 7.98 -15.37 3.78
N LEU A 8 8.84 -14.37 3.72
CA LEU A 8 9.65 -14.06 2.55
C LEU A 8 11.12 -14.21 2.92
N GLU A 9 11.88 -14.84 2.05
CA GLU A 9 13.33 -15.00 2.17
C GLU A 9 13.98 -14.74 0.82
N ASN A 10 14.95 -13.84 0.80
CA ASN A 10 15.79 -13.53 -0.35
C ASN A 10 15.00 -13.08 -1.60
N PHE A 11 13.94 -12.30 -1.42
CA PHE A 11 13.09 -11.83 -2.52
C PHE A 11 13.14 -10.30 -2.69
N ARG A 12 13.74 -9.84 -3.78
CA ARG A 12 13.91 -8.42 -4.13
C ARG A 12 14.56 -7.60 -3.01
N GLY A 13 13.90 -6.53 -2.56
CA GLY A 13 14.36 -5.71 -1.44
C GLY A 13 14.23 -6.37 -0.07
N VAL A 14 13.74 -7.62 0.02
CA VAL A 14 13.54 -8.33 1.28
C VAL A 14 14.50 -9.50 1.39
N ARG A 15 15.40 -9.44 2.38
CA ARG A 15 16.26 -10.56 2.77
C ARG A 15 15.48 -11.59 3.57
N GLU A 16 14.70 -11.11 4.52
CA GLU A 16 13.84 -11.93 5.36
C GLU A 16 12.67 -11.12 5.92
N GLY A 17 11.54 -11.76 6.16
CA GLY A 17 10.40 -11.13 6.81
C GLY A 17 9.17 -12.01 6.90
N VAL A 18 8.27 -11.64 7.81
CA VAL A 18 6.98 -12.31 7.98
C VAL A 18 5.88 -11.27 8.02
N VAL A 19 4.88 -11.46 7.18
CA VAL A 19 3.65 -10.65 7.15
C VAL A 19 2.48 -11.51 7.59
N ARG A 20 1.70 -11.02 8.56
CA ARG A 20 0.48 -11.67 9.02
C ARG A 20 -0.73 -10.99 8.40
N PHE A 21 -1.74 -11.78 8.09
CA PHE A 21 -2.93 -11.29 7.44
C PHE A 21 -4.18 -11.53 8.31
N SER A 22 -5.12 -10.60 8.18
CA SER A 22 -6.51 -10.77 8.56
C SER A 22 -7.35 -11.04 7.30
N PRO A 23 -8.63 -11.40 7.43
CA PRO A 23 -9.49 -11.60 6.25
C PRO A 23 -9.49 -10.42 5.28
N HIS A 24 -9.40 -9.19 5.82
CA HIS A 24 -9.29 -7.97 5.00
C HIS A 24 -8.11 -7.15 5.48
N THR A 25 -6.95 -7.33 4.80
CA THR A 25 -5.70 -6.66 5.16
C THR A 25 -5.39 -5.54 4.19
N VAL A 26 -5.06 -4.37 4.72
CA VAL A 26 -4.52 -3.23 3.96
C VAL A 26 -3.08 -2.98 4.38
N LEU A 27 -2.16 -3.14 3.44
CA LEU A 27 -0.74 -2.92 3.63
C LEU A 27 -0.40 -1.45 3.41
N VAL A 28 0.15 -0.81 4.42
CA VAL A 28 0.61 0.58 4.40
C VAL A 28 2.07 0.69 4.82
N GLY A 29 2.72 1.79 4.51
CA GLY A 29 4.11 2.05 4.88
C GLY A 29 4.79 2.97 3.86
N ALA A 30 6.02 3.36 4.14
CA ALA A 30 6.83 4.21 3.28
C ALA A 30 6.97 3.65 1.85
N ASN A 31 7.42 4.50 0.93
CA ASN A 31 7.81 4.02 -0.40
C ASN A 31 8.94 3.00 -0.27
N ASN A 32 8.89 1.98 -1.12
CA ASN A 32 9.89 0.90 -1.14
C ASN A 32 9.99 0.05 0.14
N CYS A 33 8.99 0.09 1.04
CA CYS A 33 8.96 -0.77 2.23
C CYS A 33 8.57 -2.23 1.95
N GLY A 34 8.25 -2.59 0.69
CA GLY A 34 7.95 -3.97 0.31
C GLY A 34 6.46 -4.30 0.11
N LYS A 35 5.54 -3.32 0.05
CA LYS A 35 4.10 -3.57 -0.18
C LYS A 35 3.84 -4.37 -1.46
N THR A 36 4.37 -3.89 -2.60
CA THR A 36 4.30 -4.60 -3.89
C THR A 36 5.00 -5.95 -3.84
N THR A 37 6.15 -6.04 -3.16
CA THR A 37 6.88 -7.31 -2.97
C THR A 37 6.03 -8.38 -2.28
N VAL A 38 5.28 -8.02 -1.25
CA VAL A 38 4.35 -8.93 -0.56
C VAL A 38 3.23 -9.40 -1.48
N ILE A 39 2.60 -8.48 -2.22
CA ILE A 39 1.50 -8.81 -3.14
C ILE A 39 1.98 -9.70 -4.29
N GLU A 40 3.13 -9.39 -4.88
CA GLU A 40 3.69 -10.20 -5.96
C GLU A 40 4.20 -11.57 -5.47
N ALA A 41 4.71 -11.68 -4.24
CA ALA A 41 5.04 -12.97 -3.63
C ALA A 41 3.80 -13.89 -3.54
N LEU A 42 2.65 -13.33 -3.17
CA LEU A 42 1.39 -14.08 -3.17
C LEU A 42 0.94 -14.44 -4.60
N ALA A 43 1.19 -13.56 -5.56
CA ALA A 43 0.92 -13.86 -6.97
C ALA A 43 1.80 -14.99 -7.49
N LEU A 44 3.08 -15.08 -7.09
CA LEU A 44 3.97 -16.20 -7.40
C LEU A 44 3.50 -17.52 -6.78
N LEU A 45 3.01 -17.49 -5.53
CA LEU A 45 2.49 -18.66 -4.84
C LEU A 45 1.17 -19.17 -5.41
N PHE A 46 0.20 -18.28 -5.64
CA PHE A 46 -1.19 -18.64 -5.91
C PHE A 46 -1.71 -18.17 -7.27
N GLY A 47 -0.93 -17.36 -7.99
CA GLY A 47 -1.27 -16.95 -9.34
C GLY A 47 -1.14 -18.09 -10.36
N ARG A 48 -1.88 -17.99 -11.47
CA ARG A 48 -1.73 -18.92 -12.58
C ARG A 48 -0.51 -18.55 -13.41
N ASP A 49 0.14 -19.54 -14.01
CA ASP A 49 1.41 -19.38 -14.72
C ASP A 49 1.40 -18.31 -15.81
N ARG A 50 0.26 -18.09 -16.49
CA ARG A 50 0.10 -17.02 -17.48
C ARG A 50 0.05 -15.59 -16.91
N MET A 51 -0.18 -15.45 -15.62
CA MET A 51 -0.26 -14.15 -14.92
C MET A 51 1.04 -13.80 -14.21
N ILE A 52 1.98 -14.74 -14.15
CA ILE A 52 3.24 -14.61 -13.44
C ILE A 52 4.31 -14.17 -14.42
N ARG A 53 5.02 -13.11 -14.07
CA ARG A 53 6.24 -12.70 -14.75
C ARG A 53 7.32 -13.76 -14.51
N GLN A 54 8.08 -14.12 -15.53
CA GLN A 54 9.28 -14.93 -15.34
C GLN A 54 10.25 -14.19 -14.40
N LEU A 55 10.77 -14.93 -13.44
CA LEU A 55 11.80 -14.42 -12.53
C LEU A 55 13.14 -14.31 -13.25
N THR A 56 13.94 -13.36 -12.80
CA THR A 56 15.31 -13.14 -13.24
C THR A 56 16.21 -13.08 -12.01
N GLU A 57 17.53 -12.99 -12.21
CA GLU A 57 18.50 -12.75 -11.15
C GLU A 57 18.20 -11.49 -10.30
N HIS A 58 17.50 -10.51 -10.90
CA HIS A 58 17.11 -9.28 -10.19
C HIS A 58 15.96 -9.45 -9.20
N ASP A 59 15.28 -10.59 -9.21
CA ASP A 59 14.25 -10.90 -8.22
C ASP A 59 14.84 -11.50 -6.93
N PHE A 60 16.14 -11.87 -6.91
CA PHE A 60 16.85 -12.24 -5.70
C PHE A 60 17.37 -11.01 -4.95
N HIS A 61 17.44 -11.08 -3.63
CA HIS A 61 17.97 -9.99 -2.81
C HIS A 61 19.43 -9.72 -3.18
N GLY A 62 19.77 -8.45 -3.44
CA GLY A 62 21.09 -8.05 -3.91
C GLY A 62 21.34 -8.24 -5.40
N SER A 63 20.39 -8.79 -6.17
CA SER A 63 20.43 -8.92 -7.64
C SER A 63 21.64 -9.66 -8.23
N ASN A 64 22.33 -10.47 -7.42
CA ASN A 64 23.49 -11.28 -7.82
C ASN A 64 23.51 -12.62 -7.07
N PRO A 65 22.54 -13.51 -7.36
CA PRO A 65 22.41 -14.77 -6.64
C PRO A 65 23.60 -15.69 -6.90
N GLN A 66 24.12 -16.29 -5.80
CA GLN A 66 25.11 -17.35 -5.87
C GLN A 66 24.43 -18.70 -6.03
N PRO A 67 25.12 -19.77 -6.46
CA PRO A 67 24.52 -21.09 -6.68
C PRO A 67 23.81 -21.69 -5.45
N GLN A 68 24.23 -21.31 -4.24
CA GLN A 68 23.61 -21.74 -2.99
C GLN A 68 22.42 -20.87 -2.55
N ASP A 69 22.23 -19.69 -3.15
CA ASP A 69 21.18 -18.78 -2.75
C ASP A 69 19.82 -19.31 -3.22
N ARG A 70 18.86 -19.24 -2.32
CA ARG A 70 17.47 -19.65 -2.57
C ARG A 70 16.54 -18.48 -2.24
N LEU A 71 15.65 -18.18 -3.17
CA LEU A 71 14.47 -17.39 -2.91
C LEU A 71 13.41 -18.33 -2.38
N ARG A 72 12.82 -18.01 -1.22
CA ARG A 72 11.72 -18.80 -0.63
C ARG A 72 10.57 -17.93 -0.19
N LEU A 73 9.37 -18.32 -0.58
CA LEU A 73 8.11 -17.72 -0.18
C LEU A 73 7.27 -18.81 0.45
N ILE A 74 6.84 -18.62 1.70
CA ILE A 74 6.09 -19.64 2.45
C ILE A 74 4.80 -19.03 2.94
N ALA A 75 3.66 -19.54 2.47
CA ALA A 75 2.34 -19.15 2.92
C ALA A 75 1.76 -20.19 3.88
N THR A 76 1.20 -19.72 4.98
CA THR A 76 0.42 -20.54 5.91
C THR A 76 -1.06 -20.35 5.60
N ILE A 77 -1.75 -21.42 5.24
CA ILE A 77 -3.17 -21.47 4.92
C ILE A 77 -3.91 -22.09 6.10
N VAL A 78 -5.01 -21.45 6.50
CA VAL A 78 -5.86 -21.85 7.63
C VAL A 78 -7.34 -21.78 7.23
N GLY A 79 -8.24 -22.01 8.19
CA GLY A 79 -9.69 -21.93 7.97
C GLY A 79 -10.21 -23.12 7.16
N PHE A 80 -9.65 -24.29 7.39
CA PHE A 80 -10.19 -25.56 6.95
C PHE A 80 -11.43 -25.88 7.78
N GLU A 81 -12.53 -26.21 7.14
CA GLU A 81 -13.80 -26.46 7.82
C GLU A 81 -13.66 -27.65 8.80
N GLY A 82 -14.14 -27.45 10.02
CA GLY A 82 -14.10 -28.44 11.08
C GLY A 82 -12.72 -28.72 11.69
N ASP A 83 -11.65 -28.07 11.24
CA ASP A 83 -10.28 -28.35 11.67
C ASP A 83 -9.89 -29.84 11.60
N ASP A 84 -10.48 -30.59 10.66
CA ASP A 84 -10.28 -32.04 10.50
C ASP A 84 -9.55 -32.32 9.18
N PRO A 85 -8.28 -32.78 9.22
CA PRO A 85 -7.52 -33.08 8.01
C PRO A 85 -8.13 -34.20 7.16
N VAL A 86 -8.95 -35.07 7.74
CA VAL A 86 -9.61 -36.17 7.00
C VAL A 86 -10.65 -35.65 6.01
N GLN A 87 -11.33 -34.54 6.35
CA GLN A 87 -12.31 -33.91 5.49
C GLN A 87 -11.64 -33.15 4.33
N HIS A 88 -10.36 -32.84 4.42
CA HIS A 88 -9.58 -32.11 3.43
C HIS A 88 -8.50 -32.98 2.79
N ALA A 89 -8.90 -34.16 2.30
CA ALA A 89 -8.00 -35.17 1.76
C ALA A 89 -7.12 -34.66 0.60
N ASP A 90 -7.63 -33.74 -0.22
CA ASP A 90 -6.85 -33.15 -1.31
C ASP A 90 -5.65 -32.32 -0.83
N TRP A 91 -5.63 -31.93 0.45
CA TRP A 91 -4.57 -31.16 1.08
C TRP A 91 -3.63 -32.00 1.95
N PHE A 92 -4.13 -33.08 2.60
CA PHE A 92 -3.42 -33.75 3.69
C PHE A 92 -3.24 -35.27 3.48
N ARG A 93 -3.74 -35.88 2.38
CA ARG A 93 -3.55 -37.30 2.09
C ARG A 93 -2.46 -37.54 1.06
N ASP A 94 -1.98 -38.79 1.00
CA ASP A 94 -1.07 -39.31 -0.04
C ASP A 94 0.23 -38.49 -0.14
N ASP A 95 0.91 -38.28 1.00
CA ASP A 95 2.17 -37.55 1.13
C ASP A 95 2.10 -36.07 0.67
N ARG A 96 0.91 -35.47 0.68
CA ARG A 96 0.70 -34.05 0.49
C ARG A 96 1.06 -33.25 1.76
N GLY A 97 0.47 -32.10 2.00
CA GLY A 97 0.81 -31.25 3.12
C GLY A 97 0.76 -31.95 4.48
N ILE A 98 1.80 -31.81 5.28
CA ILE A 98 1.82 -32.25 6.67
C ILE A 98 0.84 -31.40 7.49
N VAL A 99 0.11 -32.07 8.38
CA VAL A 99 -0.79 -31.41 9.34
C VAL A 99 0.00 -30.55 10.30
N LYS A 100 -0.33 -29.25 10.32
CA LYS A 100 0.24 -28.26 11.24
C LYS A 100 -0.88 -27.47 11.91
N TRP A 101 -0.55 -26.75 12.97
CA TRP A 101 -1.51 -25.99 13.75
C TRP A 101 -1.05 -24.54 13.88
N TRP A 102 -1.95 -23.61 13.56
CA TRP A 102 -1.71 -22.18 13.62
C TRP A 102 -2.18 -21.59 14.94
N ASN A 103 -1.26 -21.00 15.69
CA ASN A 103 -1.57 -20.18 16.85
C ASN A 103 -1.84 -18.73 16.39
N THR A 104 -3.10 -18.32 16.39
CA THR A 104 -3.50 -16.99 15.94
C THR A 104 -2.90 -15.87 16.78
N ASP A 105 -2.84 -16.02 18.10
CA ASP A 105 -2.32 -15.01 19.02
C ASP A 105 -0.80 -14.86 18.90
N GLY A 106 -0.09 -15.98 18.89
CA GLY A 106 1.37 -16.01 18.72
C GLY A 106 1.82 -15.75 17.27
N GLY A 107 0.97 -16.04 16.29
CA GLY A 107 1.32 -16.01 14.87
C GLY A 107 2.40 -17.01 14.50
N THR A 108 2.31 -18.21 15.03
CA THR A 108 3.30 -19.29 14.87
C THR A 108 2.63 -20.59 14.43
N VAL A 109 3.38 -21.39 13.68
CA VAL A 109 2.96 -22.72 13.24
C VAL A 109 3.57 -23.77 14.14
N HIS A 110 2.80 -24.79 14.51
CA HIS A 110 3.22 -25.88 15.38
C HIS A 110 2.90 -27.25 14.77
N PRO A 111 3.73 -28.27 14.98
CA PRO A 111 3.49 -29.63 14.45
C PRO A 111 2.37 -30.39 15.16
N ALA A 112 2.01 -29.98 16.38
CA ALA A 112 0.97 -30.65 17.18
C ALA A 112 0.04 -29.63 17.83
N ARG A 113 -1.26 -29.97 17.93
CA ARG A 113 -2.27 -29.13 18.59
C ARG A 113 -2.16 -29.28 20.10
N THR A 114 -1.67 -28.27 20.78
CA THR A 114 -1.58 -28.22 22.24
C THR A 114 -2.67 -27.34 22.87
N ASP A 115 -3.32 -26.51 22.05
CA ASP A 115 -4.41 -25.61 22.47
C ASP A 115 -5.62 -25.79 21.52
N PRO A 116 -6.84 -25.97 22.05
CA PRO A 116 -8.04 -26.16 21.25
C PRO A 116 -8.41 -24.94 20.39
N THR A 117 -7.87 -23.76 20.70
CA THR A 117 -8.09 -22.53 19.90
C THR A 117 -7.25 -22.47 18.63
N TRP A 118 -6.25 -23.33 18.51
CA TRP A 118 -5.40 -23.38 17.32
C TRP A 118 -6.15 -24.00 16.14
N GLN A 119 -5.92 -23.44 14.97
CA GLN A 119 -6.57 -23.84 13.72
C GLN A 119 -5.71 -24.82 12.93
N LEU A 120 -6.36 -25.74 12.22
CA LEU A 120 -5.69 -26.59 11.23
C LEU A 120 -4.99 -25.72 10.18
N ALA A 121 -3.73 -26.03 9.90
CA ALA A 121 -2.91 -25.26 8.97
C ALA A 121 -2.17 -26.16 7.97
N CYS A 122 -2.01 -25.65 6.75
CA CYS A 122 -1.14 -26.20 5.73
C CYS A 122 -0.15 -25.12 5.28
N GLN A 123 1.11 -25.49 5.07
CA GLN A 123 2.10 -24.58 4.50
C GLN A 123 2.40 -24.95 3.06
N VAL A 124 2.36 -23.93 2.20
CA VAL A 124 2.72 -24.01 0.79
C VAL A 124 3.90 -23.10 0.53
N ALA A 125 4.92 -23.61 -0.15
CA ALA A 125 6.11 -22.87 -0.48
C ALA A 125 6.30 -22.70 -2.00
N TYR A 126 6.97 -21.62 -2.35
CA TYR A 126 7.52 -21.35 -3.67
C TYR A 126 9.00 -21.08 -3.49
N SER A 127 9.84 -21.90 -4.13
CA SER A 127 11.29 -21.71 -4.13
C SER A 127 11.79 -21.42 -5.54
N ALA A 128 12.86 -20.62 -5.61
CA ALA A 128 13.58 -20.37 -6.85
C ALA A 128 15.09 -20.45 -6.62
N ARG A 129 15.83 -20.97 -7.62
CA ARG A 129 17.28 -20.89 -7.72
C ARG A 129 17.70 -20.38 -9.08
N PHE A 130 18.82 -19.69 -9.14
CA PHE A 130 19.39 -19.21 -10.39
C PHE A 130 20.45 -20.21 -10.85
N ASP A 131 20.25 -20.77 -12.04
CA ASP A 131 21.24 -21.63 -12.69
C ASP A 131 22.16 -20.77 -13.57
N GLN A 132 23.40 -20.56 -13.11
CA GLN A 132 24.36 -19.74 -13.82
C GLN A 132 24.76 -20.27 -15.20
N PRO A 133 24.91 -21.60 -15.44
CA PRO A 133 25.23 -22.13 -16.75
C PRO A 133 24.17 -21.87 -17.83
N SER A 134 22.89 -21.98 -17.49
CA SER A 134 21.78 -21.74 -18.41
C SER A 134 21.28 -20.30 -18.41
N LEU A 135 21.67 -19.48 -17.42
CA LEU A 135 21.12 -18.14 -17.14
C LEU A 135 19.60 -18.14 -16.92
N GLU A 136 19.08 -19.23 -16.39
CA GLU A 136 17.66 -19.40 -16.14
C GLU A 136 17.35 -19.48 -14.62
N VAL A 137 16.13 -19.11 -14.26
CA VAL A 137 15.62 -19.29 -12.89
C VAL A 137 14.73 -20.52 -12.86
N GLU A 138 15.20 -21.54 -12.15
CA GLU A 138 14.38 -22.70 -11.85
C GLU A 138 13.43 -22.40 -10.69
N THR A 139 12.19 -22.87 -10.78
CA THR A 139 11.15 -22.59 -9.78
C THR A 139 10.37 -23.85 -9.44
N LEU A 140 9.97 -23.97 -8.16
CA LEU A 140 9.14 -25.06 -7.69
C LEU A 140 8.11 -24.56 -6.68
N ARG A 141 6.84 -25.01 -6.84
CA ARG A 141 5.78 -24.85 -5.83
C ARG A 141 5.51 -26.22 -5.20
N TYR A 142 5.50 -26.26 -3.88
CA TYR A 142 5.41 -27.51 -3.14
C TYR A 142 4.73 -27.34 -1.78
N PHE A 143 4.27 -28.45 -1.21
CA PHE A 143 3.87 -28.49 0.19
C PHE A 143 5.11 -28.47 1.07
N LEU A 144 5.16 -27.55 2.04
CA LEU A 144 6.29 -27.43 2.94
C LEU A 144 6.11 -28.35 4.14
N ASP A 145 6.96 -29.36 4.24
CA ASP A 145 6.93 -30.32 5.33
C ASP A 145 7.76 -29.82 6.52
N ASP A 146 9.05 -29.60 6.33
CA ASP A 146 9.96 -29.08 7.35
C ASP A 146 10.81 -27.92 6.76
N ASP A 147 10.96 -26.84 7.53
CA ASP A 147 11.74 -25.67 7.13
C ASP A 147 13.27 -25.91 7.25
N THR A 148 13.67 -27.03 7.86
CA THR A 148 15.06 -27.37 8.17
C THR A 148 15.69 -28.39 7.22
N VAL A 149 14.93 -29.03 6.35
CA VAL A 149 15.40 -30.06 5.43
C VAL A 149 15.93 -29.44 4.13
N GLY A 150 17.11 -29.81 3.74
CA GLY A 150 17.88 -29.62 2.50
C GLY A 150 17.34 -28.74 1.37
N ASP A 151 18.04 -28.71 0.24
CA ASP A 151 17.58 -27.99 -0.94
C ASP A 151 16.43 -28.76 -1.61
N VAL A 152 15.26 -28.14 -1.70
CA VAL A 152 14.07 -28.72 -2.33
C VAL A 152 14.27 -29.12 -3.80
N PHE A 153 15.24 -28.52 -4.48
CA PHE A 153 15.57 -28.86 -5.87
C PHE A 153 16.37 -30.17 -5.99
N ASP A 154 16.96 -30.62 -4.91
CA ASP A 154 17.72 -31.87 -4.81
C ASP A 154 16.92 -32.95 -4.07
N ASP A 155 15.70 -32.62 -3.59
CA ASP A 155 14.82 -33.50 -2.85
C ASP A 155 13.79 -34.17 -3.79
N GLU A 156 14.04 -35.44 -4.12
CA GLU A 156 13.12 -36.25 -4.94
C GLU A 156 11.77 -36.52 -4.26
N THR A 157 11.65 -36.25 -2.95
CA THR A 157 10.43 -36.50 -2.16
C THR A 157 9.53 -35.28 -2.05
N ALA A 158 9.98 -34.11 -2.51
CA ALA A 158 9.20 -32.88 -2.44
C ALA A 158 7.88 -32.99 -3.23
N THR A 159 6.76 -32.89 -2.52
CA THR A 159 5.43 -33.00 -3.14
C THR A 159 5.01 -31.67 -3.77
N THR A 160 4.89 -31.65 -5.09
CA THR A 160 4.50 -30.44 -5.81
C THR A 160 3.07 -29.99 -5.47
N PHE A 161 2.86 -28.67 -5.35
CA PHE A 161 1.54 -28.11 -5.09
C PHE A 161 0.69 -28.11 -6.36
N PRO A 162 -0.44 -28.86 -6.40
CA PRO A 162 -1.18 -29.09 -7.63
C PRO A 162 -1.89 -27.84 -8.15
N THR A 163 -1.86 -27.62 -9.46
CA THR A 163 -2.60 -26.52 -10.12
C THR A 163 -4.11 -26.55 -9.82
N ARG A 164 -4.69 -27.75 -9.57
CA ARG A 164 -6.09 -27.88 -9.17
C ARG A 164 -6.38 -27.11 -7.89
N LEU A 165 -5.54 -27.24 -6.85
CA LEU A 165 -5.71 -26.53 -5.57
C LEU A 165 -5.51 -25.03 -5.74
N ILE A 166 -4.60 -24.59 -6.62
CA ILE A 166 -4.46 -23.16 -6.97
C ILE A 166 -5.78 -22.61 -7.53
N ARG A 167 -6.46 -23.39 -8.37
CA ARG A 167 -7.77 -22.99 -8.93
C ARG A 167 -8.87 -22.95 -7.89
N GLU A 168 -8.88 -23.88 -6.97
CA GLU A 168 -9.84 -23.98 -5.86
C GLU A 168 -9.74 -22.76 -4.92
N LEU A 169 -8.54 -22.30 -4.61
CA LEU A 169 -8.32 -21.11 -3.80
C LEU A 169 -8.89 -19.83 -4.43
N GLY A 170 -9.00 -19.78 -5.75
CA GLY A 170 -9.59 -18.65 -6.45
C GLY A 170 -8.86 -17.34 -6.22
N PHE A 171 -7.54 -17.36 -6.25
CA PHE A 171 -6.72 -16.17 -6.07
C PHE A 171 -6.70 -15.29 -7.31
N PHE A 172 -6.95 -14.00 -7.13
CA PHE A 172 -6.89 -12.96 -8.15
C PHE A 172 -5.95 -11.85 -7.75
N PHE A 173 -5.05 -11.53 -8.66
CA PHE A 173 -4.14 -10.40 -8.54
C PHE A 173 -4.54 -9.28 -9.51
N VAL A 174 -4.66 -8.05 -9.00
CA VAL A 174 -4.92 -6.83 -9.76
C VAL A 174 -3.75 -5.87 -9.54
N PRO A 175 -2.84 -5.75 -10.51
CA PRO A 175 -1.69 -4.87 -10.40
C PRO A 175 -2.08 -3.39 -10.48
N ALA A 176 -1.21 -2.50 -9.98
CA ALA A 176 -1.37 -1.06 -10.10
C ALA A 176 -1.38 -0.60 -11.56
N ALA A 177 -0.49 -1.15 -12.38
CA ALA A 177 -0.44 -0.90 -13.82
C ALA A 177 -1.57 -1.65 -14.54
N ARG A 178 -2.74 -1.02 -14.63
CA ARG A 178 -3.92 -1.55 -15.32
C ARG A 178 -3.83 -1.18 -16.79
N THR A 179 -2.96 -1.88 -17.52
CA THR A 179 -2.86 -1.68 -18.98
C THR A 179 -4.07 -2.32 -19.66
N TRP A 180 -4.62 -1.62 -20.65
CA TRP A 180 -5.78 -2.03 -21.44
C TRP A 180 -5.68 -3.44 -21.97
N ASP A 181 -4.51 -3.82 -22.48
CA ASP A 181 -4.33 -5.01 -23.30
C ASP A 181 -4.43 -6.34 -22.52
N ARG A 182 -4.19 -6.30 -21.20
CA ARG A 182 -4.15 -7.52 -20.37
C ARG A 182 -5.34 -7.72 -19.45
N THR A 183 -6.06 -6.66 -19.10
CA THR A 183 -7.04 -6.69 -18.00
C THR A 183 -8.47 -6.40 -18.40
N VAL A 184 -8.69 -5.68 -19.48
CA VAL A 184 -10.01 -5.15 -19.86
C VAL A 184 -10.52 -5.69 -21.20
N SER A 185 -9.67 -6.37 -21.98
CA SER A 185 -10.14 -7.07 -23.18
C SER A 185 -11.02 -8.26 -22.77
N PHE A 186 -12.06 -8.53 -23.53
CA PHE A 186 -12.85 -9.74 -23.36
C PHE A 186 -12.04 -11.03 -23.60
N GLY A 187 -10.86 -10.93 -24.21
CA GLY A 187 -9.85 -11.97 -24.26
C GLY A 187 -9.08 -12.19 -22.96
N SER A 188 -9.25 -11.30 -21.95
CA SER A 188 -8.61 -11.48 -20.65
C SER A 188 -9.08 -12.79 -19.99
N GLU A 189 -8.19 -13.40 -19.25
CA GLU A 189 -8.50 -14.59 -18.45
C GLU A 189 -9.68 -14.35 -17.50
N LEU A 190 -9.82 -13.12 -17.00
CA LEU A 190 -10.93 -12.70 -16.15
C LEU A 190 -12.27 -12.80 -16.89
N PHE A 191 -12.36 -12.26 -18.10
CA PHE A 191 -13.59 -12.29 -18.88
C PHE A 191 -13.95 -13.72 -19.30
N ARG A 192 -12.97 -14.52 -19.73
CA ARG A 192 -13.18 -15.95 -20.03
C ARG A 192 -13.79 -16.68 -18.84
N ARG A 193 -13.33 -16.38 -17.62
CA ARG A 193 -13.89 -16.98 -16.39
C ARG A 193 -15.31 -16.52 -16.10
N VAL A 194 -15.60 -15.23 -16.32
CA VAL A 194 -16.96 -14.70 -16.13
C VAL A 194 -17.94 -15.36 -17.10
N VAL A 195 -17.54 -15.53 -18.36
CA VAL A 195 -18.38 -16.19 -19.38
C VAL A 195 -18.50 -17.68 -19.16
N ALA A 196 -17.45 -18.34 -18.65
CA ALA A 196 -17.42 -19.78 -18.40
C ALA A 196 -18.00 -20.19 -17.03
N ALA A 197 -18.32 -19.25 -16.16
CA ALA A 197 -18.74 -19.55 -14.79
C ALA A 197 -20.14 -20.20 -14.65
N GLY A 198 -20.94 -20.23 -15.72
CA GLY A 198 -22.26 -20.89 -15.69
C GLY A 198 -22.19 -22.38 -16.02
N ASP A 199 -21.70 -22.70 -17.19
CA ASP A 199 -21.65 -24.08 -17.75
C ASP A 199 -20.29 -24.42 -18.40
N GLY A 200 -19.33 -23.54 -18.31
CA GLY A 200 -17.99 -23.70 -18.88
C GLY A 200 -17.93 -23.54 -20.40
N GLN A 201 -19.03 -23.18 -21.06
CA GLN A 201 -19.11 -23.05 -22.50
C GLN A 201 -19.27 -21.58 -22.95
N PRO A 202 -18.67 -21.21 -24.11
CA PRO A 202 -18.93 -19.91 -24.72
C PRO A 202 -20.43 -19.77 -25.06
N SER A 203 -20.97 -18.57 -24.92
CA SER A 203 -22.36 -18.30 -25.29
C SER A 203 -22.61 -18.62 -26.77
N GLY A 204 -23.85 -19.05 -27.11
CA GLY A 204 -24.22 -19.35 -28.49
C GLY A 204 -23.99 -18.18 -29.46
N SER A 205 -24.10 -16.94 -28.99
CA SER A 205 -23.80 -15.73 -29.77
C SER A 205 -22.32 -15.62 -30.16
N VAL A 206 -21.41 -15.97 -29.25
CA VAL A 206 -19.95 -15.97 -29.50
C VAL A 206 -19.60 -17.06 -30.52
N LEU A 207 -20.21 -18.25 -30.40
CA LEU A 207 -20.02 -19.35 -31.34
C LEU A 207 -20.56 -19.01 -32.74
N ALA A 208 -21.75 -18.40 -32.82
CA ALA A 208 -22.32 -17.95 -34.09
C ALA A 208 -21.45 -16.86 -34.76
N GLU A 209 -20.90 -15.92 -34.00
CA GLU A 209 -20.01 -14.90 -34.55
C GLU A 209 -18.68 -15.50 -35.01
N ARG A 210 -18.13 -16.48 -34.30
CA ARG A 210 -16.96 -17.24 -34.76
C ARG A 210 -17.19 -17.89 -36.11
N ASP A 211 -18.33 -18.56 -36.25
CA ASP A 211 -18.66 -19.27 -37.48
C ASP A 211 -18.89 -18.28 -38.64
N ARG A 212 -19.50 -17.12 -38.36
CA ARG A 212 -19.64 -16.02 -39.31
C ARG A 212 -18.29 -15.47 -39.80
N LEU A 213 -17.33 -15.31 -38.90
CA LEU A 213 -15.98 -14.80 -39.22
C LEU A 213 -15.13 -15.82 -39.98
N ARG A 214 -15.36 -17.11 -39.75
CA ARG A 214 -14.70 -18.21 -40.50
C ARG A 214 -15.21 -18.33 -41.93
N ALA A 215 -16.49 -18.07 -42.16
CA ALA A 215 -17.13 -18.10 -43.47
C ALA A 215 -17.80 -16.78 -43.81
N PRO A 216 -17.03 -15.68 -44.03
CA PRO A 216 -17.60 -14.38 -44.34
C PRO A 216 -18.35 -14.38 -45.65
N VAL A 217 -19.50 -13.70 -45.67
CA VAL A 217 -20.33 -13.55 -46.88
C VAL A 217 -19.62 -12.70 -47.95
N ALA A 218 -18.86 -11.70 -47.53
CA ALA A 218 -18.02 -10.90 -48.41
C ALA A 218 -16.54 -11.16 -48.08
N MET A 219 -15.82 -11.67 -49.03
CA MET A 219 -14.40 -12.00 -48.89
C MET A 219 -13.55 -10.79 -49.29
N LEU A 220 -12.60 -10.37 -48.41
CA LEU A 220 -11.72 -9.24 -48.69
C LEU A 220 -10.86 -9.45 -49.95
N GLU A 221 -10.49 -10.69 -50.23
CA GLU A 221 -9.75 -11.07 -51.43
C GLU A 221 -10.55 -10.90 -52.74
N GLN A 222 -11.83 -10.60 -52.67
CA GLN A 222 -12.68 -10.27 -53.83
C GLN A 222 -12.83 -8.77 -54.06
N ASP A 223 -12.30 -7.93 -53.18
CA ASP A 223 -12.27 -6.45 -53.37
C ASP A 223 -11.47 -6.10 -54.63
N GLU A 224 -11.98 -5.17 -55.45
CA GLU A 224 -11.38 -4.76 -56.71
C GLU A 224 -9.91 -4.33 -56.61
N ARG A 225 -9.48 -3.77 -55.47
CA ARG A 225 -8.11 -3.32 -55.26
C ARG A 225 -7.22 -4.39 -54.67
N LEU A 226 -7.78 -5.30 -53.84
CA LEU A 226 -7.04 -6.35 -53.17
C LEU A 226 -6.90 -7.59 -54.01
N ALA A 227 -7.91 -7.94 -54.84
CA ALA A 227 -7.93 -9.14 -55.65
C ALA A 227 -6.67 -9.29 -56.55
N PRO A 228 -6.23 -8.27 -57.29
CA PRO A 228 -5.03 -8.40 -58.15
C PRO A 228 -3.76 -8.66 -57.34
N ILE A 229 -3.67 -8.12 -56.11
CA ILE A 229 -2.51 -8.31 -55.23
C ILE A 229 -2.49 -9.74 -54.68
N VAL A 230 -3.62 -10.20 -54.18
CA VAL A 230 -3.80 -11.57 -53.65
C VAL A 230 -3.54 -12.60 -54.73
N GLU A 231 -4.07 -12.39 -55.95
CA GLU A 231 -3.88 -13.31 -57.07
C GLU A 231 -2.38 -13.40 -57.47
N ARG A 232 -1.70 -12.28 -57.56
CA ARG A 232 -0.25 -12.24 -57.87
C ARG A 232 0.56 -12.95 -56.80
N LEU A 233 0.29 -12.71 -55.50
CA LEU A 233 0.93 -13.41 -54.41
C LEU A 233 0.68 -14.91 -54.45
N ASN A 234 -0.56 -15.35 -54.73
CA ASN A 234 -0.90 -16.75 -54.89
C ASN A 234 -0.16 -17.39 -56.08
N GLN A 235 0.00 -16.69 -57.20
CA GLN A 235 0.77 -17.14 -58.34
C GLN A 235 2.26 -17.32 -57.99
N GLU A 236 2.87 -16.39 -57.33
CA GLU A 236 4.26 -16.49 -56.86
C GLU A 236 4.46 -17.63 -55.86
N MET A 237 3.55 -17.78 -54.89
CA MET A 237 3.58 -18.85 -53.88
C MET A 237 3.58 -20.25 -54.50
N ARG A 238 2.89 -20.46 -55.64
CA ARG A 238 2.90 -21.74 -56.39
C ARG A 238 4.28 -22.18 -56.85
N GLY A 239 5.19 -21.22 -57.06
CA GLY A 239 6.57 -21.50 -57.42
C GLY A 239 7.44 -22.04 -56.27
N PHE A 240 7.02 -21.81 -55.02
CA PHE A 240 7.79 -22.17 -53.84
C PHE A 240 7.25 -23.42 -53.12
N PHE A 241 5.94 -23.71 -53.22
CA PHE A 241 5.29 -24.77 -52.45
C PHE A 241 4.62 -25.82 -53.32
N ARG A 242 4.83 -27.10 -53.00
CA ARG A 242 4.19 -28.23 -53.70
C ARG A 242 2.67 -28.30 -53.46
N THR A 243 2.17 -27.77 -52.35
CA THR A 243 0.78 -27.89 -51.86
C THR A 243 -0.13 -26.74 -52.29
N ASN A 244 0.35 -25.80 -53.12
CA ASN A 244 -0.41 -24.64 -53.61
C ASN A 244 -1.23 -23.94 -52.53
N PRO A 245 -0.62 -23.40 -51.47
CA PRO A 245 -1.33 -22.67 -50.45
C PRO A 245 -2.04 -21.45 -51.06
N THR A 246 -3.24 -21.13 -50.57
CA THR A 246 -4.04 -19.99 -51.03
C THR A 246 -4.12 -18.96 -49.94
N LEU A 247 -3.75 -17.71 -50.22
CA LEU A 247 -3.86 -16.59 -49.30
C LEU A 247 -5.32 -16.17 -49.14
N HIS A 248 -5.78 -16.11 -47.90
CA HIS A 248 -7.07 -15.57 -47.52
C HIS A 248 -6.86 -14.41 -46.53
N LEU A 249 -7.56 -13.31 -46.76
CA LEU A 249 -7.52 -12.13 -45.88
C LEU A 249 -8.68 -12.16 -44.89
N ARG A 250 -8.40 -11.89 -43.63
CA ARG A 250 -9.41 -11.79 -42.59
C ARG A 250 -9.17 -10.52 -41.77
N VAL A 251 -10.26 -9.88 -41.33
CA VAL A 251 -10.20 -8.65 -40.50
C VAL A 251 -9.76 -8.95 -39.05
N THR A 252 -10.05 -10.18 -38.60
CA THR A 252 -9.72 -10.63 -37.24
C THR A 252 -9.18 -12.05 -37.28
N PRO A 253 -8.41 -12.48 -36.25
CA PRO A 253 -8.08 -13.87 -36.04
C PRO A 253 -9.35 -14.73 -36.01
N THR A 254 -9.30 -15.93 -36.55
CA THR A 254 -10.46 -16.86 -36.62
C THR A 254 -10.34 -18.06 -35.67
N ASP A 255 -9.25 -18.12 -34.90
CA ASP A 255 -9.10 -19.04 -33.78
C ASP A 255 -9.89 -18.56 -32.57
N SER A 256 -10.16 -19.46 -31.64
CA SER A 256 -11.01 -19.15 -30.47
C SER A 256 -10.37 -18.12 -29.53
N ASP A 257 -9.04 -18.09 -29.42
CA ASP A 257 -8.32 -17.18 -28.58
C ASP A 257 -8.32 -15.78 -29.20
N GLY A 258 -7.94 -15.65 -30.47
CA GLY A 258 -7.94 -14.38 -31.19
C GLY A 258 -9.34 -13.77 -31.32
N LEU A 259 -10.38 -14.59 -31.43
CA LEU A 259 -11.76 -14.10 -31.43
C LEU A 259 -12.12 -13.44 -30.08
N LEU A 260 -11.84 -14.08 -28.97
CA LEU A 260 -12.12 -13.54 -27.65
C LEU A 260 -11.29 -12.28 -27.37
N GLU A 261 -10.06 -12.22 -27.86
CA GLU A 261 -9.22 -11.01 -27.78
C GLU A 261 -9.77 -9.86 -28.65
N SER A 262 -10.49 -10.17 -29.70
CA SER A 262 -11.11 -9.17 -30.58
C SER A 262 -12.39 -8.56 -30.00
N VAL A 263 -12.97 -9.16 -28.96
CA VAL A 263 -14.15 -8.60 -28.27
C VAL A 263 -13.70 -7.43 -27.39
N VAL A 264 -14.05 -6.21 -27.78
CA VAL A 264 -13.72 -4.98 -27.06
C VAL A 264 -14.98 -4.26 -26.58
N SER A 265 -14.92 -3.74 -25.36
CA SER A 265 -16.03 -2.95 -24.82
C SER A 265 -16.15 -1.58 -25.50
N HIS A 266 -17.38 -1.18 -25.75
CA HIS A 266 -17.74 0.14 -26.27
C HIS A 266 -18.75 0.78 -25.34
N TYR A 267 -18.63 2.09 -25.11
CA TYR A 267 -19.56 2.88 -24.31
C TYR A 267 -20.22 3.96 -25.13
N ALA A 268 -21.54 4.06 -25.02
CA ALA A 268 -22.32 5.18 -25.52
C ALA A 268 -22.59 6.18 -24.39
N HIS A 269 -22.32 7.46 -24.63
CA HIS A 269 -22.81 8.53 -23.77
C HIS A 269 -24.15 9.01 -24.29
N GLY A 270 -25.07 9.42 -23.40
CA GLY A 270 -26.42 9.83 -23.75
C GLY A 270 -26.43 10.85 -24.89
N GLY A 271 -27.09 10.51 -26.01
CA GLY A 271 -27.16 11.34 -27.23
C GLY A 271 -26.15 10.98 -28.31
N SER A 272 -25.24 10.03 -28.10
CA SER A 272 -24.32 9.54 -29.14
C SER A 272 -24.93 8.32 -29.84
N GLU A 273 -25.07 8.37 -31.17
CA GLU A 273 -25.58 7.25 -31.99
C GLU A 273 -24.58 6.09 -32.10
N LEU A 274 -23.27 6.38 -31.96
CA LEU A 274 -22.21 5.39 -32.09
C LEU A 274 -21.46 5.22 -30.78
N PRO A 275 -21.41 3.99 -30.20
CA PRO A 275 -20.59 3.71 -29.03
C PRO A 275 -19.09 3.77 -29.40
N LEU A 276 -18.31 4.43 -28.54
CA LEU A 276 -16.87 4.57 -28.68
C LEU A 276 -16.14 3.42 -27.97
N PRO A 277 -15.03 2.91 -28.55
CA PRO A 277 -14.20 1.92 -27.88
C PRO A 277 -13.76 2.41 -26.50
N ALA A 278 -13.78 1.53 -25.50
CA ALA A 278 -13.42 1.88 -24.11
C ALA A 278 -12.06 2.56 -23.99
N LYS A 279 -11.07 2.19 -24.82
CA LYS A 279 -9.74 2.82 -24.89
C LYS A 279 -9.74 4.31 -25.28
N ARG A 280 -10.84 4.84 -25.79
CA ARG A 280 -11.02 6.26 -26.06
C ARG A 280 -11.59 7.05 -24.87
N HIS A 281 -11.93 6.36 -23.80
CA HIS A 281 -12.40 6.96 -22.56
C HIS A 281 -11.26 7.14 -21.56
N GLY A 282 -11.52 7.90 -20.49
CA GLY A 282 -10.51 8.11 -19.43
C GLY A 282 -10.17 6.83 -18.66
N SER A 283 -8.96 6.76 -18.13
CA SER A 283 -8.43 5.64 -17.33
C SER A 283 -9.33 5.24 -16.16
N GLY A 284 -10.06 6.18 -15.58
CA GLY A 284 -11.01 5.90 -14.49
C GLY A 284 -12.16 4.98 -14.88
N LEU A 285 -12.72 5.15 -16.09
CA LEU A 285 -13.76 4.24 -16.59
C LEU A 285 -13.23 2.83 -16.81
N LEU A 286 -12.02 2.72 -17.35
CA LEU A 286 -11.36 1.43 -17.59
C LEU A 286 -11.04 0.71 -16.29
N SER A 287 -10.47 1.42 -15.31
CA SER A 287 -10.21 0.89 -13.97
C SER A 287 -11.49 0.40 -13.31
N LEU A 288 -12.56 1.20 -13.38
CA LEU A 288 -13.84 0.83 -12.81
C LEU A 288 -14.46 -0.39 -13.50
N GLN A 289 -14.41 -0.45 -14.85
CA GLN A 289 -14.88 -1.61 -15.62
C GLN A 289 -14.16 -2.88 -15.18
N HIS A 290 -12.83 -2.82 -15.06
CA HIS A 290 -12.02 -3.97 -14.63
C HIS A 290 -12.45 -4.47 -13.26
N LEU A 291 -12.57 -3.55 -12.30
CA LEU A 291 -12.98 -3.88 -10.94
C LEU A 291 -14.42 -4.42 -10.88
N LEU A 292 -15.34 -3.88 -11.68
CA LEU A 292 -16.72 -4.39 -11.74
C LEU A 292 -16.80 -5.79 -12.36
N LEU A 293 -16.01 -6.10 -13.39
CA LEU A 293 -15.89 -7.46 -13.92
C LEU A 293 -15.36 -8.44 -12.87
N LEU A 294 -14.34 -8.03 -12.12
CA LEU A 294 -13.78 -8.83 -11.05
C LEU A 294 -14.80 -9.08 -9.92
N LEU A 295 -15.58 -8.06 -9.56
CA LEU A 295 -16.67 -8.20 -8.57
C LEU A 295 -17.77 -9.13 -9.06
N GLN A 296 -18.11 -9.07 -10.35
CA GLN A 296 -19.08 -10.01 -10.93
C GLN A 296 -18.56 -11.46 -10.89
N PHE A 297 -17.28 -11.66 -11.17
CA PHE A 297 -16.66 -12.97 -11.04
C PHE A 297 -16.66 -13.48 -9.60
N GLY A 298 -16.28 -12.62 -8.62
CA GLY A 298 -16.33 -12.98 -7.21
C GLY A 298 -17.73 -13.37 -6.75
N ARG A 299 -18.76 -12.67 -7.25
CA ARG A 299 -20.15 -12.99 -6.97
C ARG A 299 -20.53 -14.39 -7.48
N LEU A 300 -20.16 -14.73 -8.70
CA LEU A 300 -20.44 -16.06 -9.27
C LEU A 300 -19.76 -17.18 -8.46
N ARG A 301 -18.54 -16.94 -7.96
CA ARG A 301 -17.84 -17.92 -7.10
C ARG A 301 -18.52 -18.09 -5.75
N VAL A 302 -18.95 -16.99 -5.11
CA VAL A 302 -19.70 -17.03 -3.85
C VAL A 302 -21.03 -17.76 -4.02
N GLU A 303 -21.75 -17.54 -5.12
CA GLU A 303 -23.00 -18.25 -5.45
C GLU A 303 -22.76 -19.76 -5.68
N ALA A 304 -21.55 -20.15 -6.09
CA ALA A 304 -21.12 -21.55 -6.24
C ALA A 304 -20.47 -22.14 -4.98
N ASP A 305 -20.47 -21.43 -3.85
CA ASP A 305 -19.78 -21.81 -2.61
C ASP A 305 -18.27 -22.07 -2.77
N GLU A 306 -17.65 -21.33 -3.68
CA GLU A 306 -16.21 -21.41 -3.96
C GLU A 306 -15.42 -20.32 -3.26
N ASN A 307 -14.14 -20.59 -2.94
CA ASN A 307 -13.26 -19.57 -2.38
C ASN A 307 -12.96 -18.47 -3.40
N PHE A 308 -12.82 -17.24 -2.89
CA PHE A 308 -12.42 -16.09 -3.68
C PHE A 308 -11.48 -15.21 -2.85
N TRP A 309 -10.20 -15.20 -3.23
CA TRP A 309 -9.17 -14.35 -2.64
C TRP A 309 -8.75 -13.28 -3.62
N MET A 310 -8.56 -12.08 -3.15
CA MET A 310 -8.22 -10.94 -3.99
C MET A 310 -7.02 -10.18 -3.44
N ALA A 311 -6.00 -10.01 -4.26
CA ALA A 311 -4.88 -9.11 -4.00
C ALA A 311 -4.95 -7.92 -4.96
N LEU A 312 -4.97 -6.69 -4.43
CA LEU A 312 -5.08 -5.46 -5.21
C LEU A 312 -3.93 -4.53 -4.88
N GLU A 313 -3.29 -4.01 -5.91
CA GLU A 313 -2.38 -2.88 -5.78
C GLU A 313 -3.11 -1.58 -6.12
N GLU A 314 -2.98 -0.62 -5.22
CA GLU A 314 -3.46 0.76 -5.39
C GLU A 314 -4.86 0.86 -6.00
N PRO A 315 -5.90 0.31 -5.35
CA PRO A 315 -7.27 0.31 -5.88
C PRO A 315 -7.80 1.72 -6.14
N GLU A 316 -7.23 2.73 -5.52
CA GLU A 316 -7.55 4.14 -5.67
C GLU A 316 -7.11 4.74 -7.00
N LEU A 317 -6.16 4.17 -7.70
CA LEU A 317 -5.67 4.71 -8.97
C LEU A 317 -6.81 4.89 -9.97
N HIS A 318 -6.93 6.12 -10.43
CA HIS A 318 -7.94 6.55 -11.39
C HIS A 318 -9.40 6.44 -10.93
N VAL A 319 -9.66 6.13 -9.65
CA VAL A 319 -11.01 6.07 -9.07
C VAL A 319 -11.27 7.34 -8.24
N PRO A 320 -12.33 8.11 -8.53
CA PRO A 320 -12.67 9.29 -7.75
C PRO A 320 -12.87 8.97 -6.27
N PRO A 321 -12.43 9.83 -5.32
CA PRO A 321 -12.50 9.56 -3.87
C PRO A 321 -13.90 9.17 -3.38
N ALA A 322 -14.95 9.76 -3.92
CA ALA A 322 -16.33 9.44 -3.58
C ALA A 322 -16.73 7.98 -3.90
N LEU A 323 -16.08 7.36 -4.88
CA LEU A 323 -16.34 5.98 -5.29
C LEU A 323 -15.41 4.97 -4.62
N GLN A 324 -14.25 5.40 -4.12
CA GLN A 324 -13.27 4.52 -3.48
C GLN A 324 -13.87 3.76 -2.28
N ARG A 325 -14.60 4.47 -1.40
CA ARG A 325 -15.30 3.85 -0.26
C ARG A 325 -16.25 2.75 -0.72
N ARG A 326 -17.12 3.05 -1.68
CA ARG A 326 -18.10 2.10 -2.20
C ARG A 326 -17.44 0.88 -2.83
N LEU A 327 -16.32 1.09 -3.51
CA LEU A 327 -15.55 0.04 -4.16
C LEU A 327 -14.93 -0.90 -3.12
N VAL A 328 -14.18 -0.35 -2.14
CA VAL A 328 -13.53 -1.13 -1.07
C VAL A 328 -14.56 -1.98 -0.31
N HIS A 329 -15.68 -1.39 0.12
CA HIS A 329 -16.73 -2.14 0.81
C HIS A 329 -17.32 -3.28 -0.04
N ARG A 330 -17.53 -3.06 -1.34
CA ARG A 330 -18.02 -4.12 -2.22
C ARG A 330 -17.03 -5.25 -2.42
N ILE A 331 -15.75 -4.93 -2.55
CA ILE A 331 -14.67 -5.91 -2.66
C ILE A 331 -14.65 -6.79 -1.40
N GLN A 332 -14.65 -6.17 -0.22
CA GLN A 332 -14.64 -6.88 1.06
C GLN A 332 -15.89 -7.76 1.26
N ALA A 333 -17.05 -7.29 0.82
CA ALA A 333 -18.31 -8.04 0.95
C ALA A 333 -18.39 -9.28 0.05
N LEU A 334 -17.63 -9.33 -1.05
CA LEU A 334 -17.68 -10.40 -2.04
C LEU A 334 -16.50 -11.36 -1.97
N SER A 335 -15.41 -10.98 -1.34
CA SER A 335 -14.23 -11.84 -1.20
C SER A 335 -14.13 -12.42 0.20
N ARG A 336 -13.71 -13.68 0.30
CA ARG A 336 -13.41 -14.30 1.60
C ARG A 336 -12.15 -13.67 2.22
N GLN A 337 -11.17 -13.33 1.39
CA GLN A 337 -9.98 -12.63 1.81
C GLN A 337 -9.59 -11.55 0.79
N THR A 338 -9.27 -10.37 1.31
CA THR A 338 -8.79 -9.24 0.49
C THR A 338 -7.47 -8.72 1.04
N LEU A 339 -6.47 -8.62 0.19
CA LEU A 339 -5.15 -8.08 0.49
C LEU A 339 -4.93 -6.86 -0.41
N VAL A 340 -4.82 -5.69 0.18
CA VAL A 340 -4.71 -4.42 -0.54
C VAL A 340 -3.41 -3.74 -0.20
N SER A 341 -2.62 -3.32 -1.17
CA SER A 341 -1.55 -2.35 -0.95
C SER A 341 -2.01 -0.96 -1.40
N THR A 342 -1.72 0.06 -0.60
CA THR A 342 -2.10 1.43 -0.92
C THR A 342 -1.07 2.44 -0.42
N HIS A 343 -0.94 3.54 -1.17
CA HIS A 343 -0.24 4.74 -0.75
C HIS A 343 -1.19 5.82 -0.21
N SER A 344 -2.50 5.56 -0.23
CA SER A 344 -3.53 6.50 0.23
C SER A 344 -3.93 6.23 1.70
N PRO A 345 -3.60 7.11 2.64
CA PRO A 345 -4.11 7.01 4.02
C PRO A 345 -5.64 7.02 4.08
N MET A 346 -6.29 7.70 3.12
CA MET A 346 -7.74 7.75 2.98
C MET A 346 -8.33 6.36 2.71
N VAL A 347 -7.72 5.62 1.77
CA VAL A 347 -8.15 4.24 1.44
C VAL A 347 -7.88 3.30 2.60
N ALA A 348 -6.69 3.39 3.21
CA ALA A 348 -6.35 2.57 4.36
C ALA A 348 -7.27 2.81 5.57
N ALA A 349 -7.71 4.06 5.77
CA ALA A 349 -8.65 4.40 6.84
C ALA A 349 -10.08 3.85 6.64
N LEU A 350 -10.41 3.31 5.47
CA LEU A 350 -11.70 2.64 5.22
C LEU A 350 -11.74 1.22 5.80
N ALA A 351 -10.59 0.60 6.01
CA ALA A 351 -10.49 -0.72 6.62
C ALA A 351 -10.62 -0.64 8.15
N ASP A 352 -10.96 -1.76 8.77
CA ASP A 352 -10.88 -1.86 10.23
C ASP A 352 -9.42 -1.70 10.69
N PRO A 353 -9.15 -1.02 11.81
CA PRO A 353 -7.78 -0.81 12.29
C PRO A 353 -6.97 -2.10 12.50
N ASN A 354 -7.64 -3.21 12.84
CA ASN A 354 -7.00 -4.52 12.99
C ASN A 354 -6.58 -5.12 11.65
N GLY A 355 -7.19 -4.68 10.55
CA GLY A 355 -6.86 -5.09 9.19
C GLY A 355 -5.81 -4.20 8.52
N VAL A 356 -5.40 -3.09 9.13
CA VAL A 356 -4.32 -2.25 8.59
C VAL A 356 -2.99 -2.73 9.11
N ALA A 357 -2.11 -3.18 8.22
CA ALA A 357 -0.76 -3.66 8.55
C ALA A 357 0.29 -2.63 8.09
N VAL A 358 1.04 -2.09 9.04
CA VAL A 358 2.14 -1.16 8.78
C VAL A 358 3.39 -1.95 8.47
N LEU A 359 3.88 -1.83 7.23
CA LEU A 359 5.09 -2.49 6.77
C LEU A 359 6.30 -1.57 6.90
N ARG A 360 7.43 -2.16 7.26
CA ARG A 360 8.75 -1.53 7.28
C ARG A 360 9.79 -2.49 6.77
N ASN A 361 10.75 -1.96 6.04
CA ASN A 361 11.91 -2.71 5.59
C ASN A 361 13.17 -1.95 6.01
N GLU A 362 13.94 -2.51 6.91
CA GLU A 362 15.20 -1.95 7.38
C GLU A 362 16.34 -2.92 7.06
N GLY A 363 17.20 -2.53 6.14
CA GLY A 363 18.34 -3.36 5.74
C GLY A 363 17.95 -4.74 5.18
N GLY A 364 16.81 -4.84 4.50
CA GLY A 364 16.29 -6.10 3.96
C GLY A 364 15.44 -6.92 4.94
N VAL A 365 15.29 -6.48 6.19
CA VAL A 365 14.41 -7.14 7.18
C VAL A 365 13.03 -6.48 7.11
N LEU A 366 12.06 -7.23 6.60
CA LEU A 366 10.67 -6.79 6.50
C LEU A 366 9.91 -7.12 7.79
N THR A 367 9.34 -6.10 8.40
CA THR A 367 8.46 -6.24 9.57
C THR A 367 7.04 -5.78 9.23
N SER A 368 6.06 -6.40 9.86
CA SER A 368 4.64 -6.08 9.72
C SER A 368 4.00 -5.94 11.10
N VAL A 369 3.40 -4.78 11.38
CA VAL A 369 2.72 -4.52 12.64
C VAL A 369 1.29 -4.07 12.35
N PRO A 370 0.25 -4.73 12.91
CA PRO A 370 -1.12 -4.26 12.74
C PRO A 370 -1.30 -2.92 13.46
N LEU A 371 -2.09 -2.02 12.88
CA LEU A 371 -2.40 -0.71 13.48
C LEU A 371 -3.07 -0.85 14.85
N LEU A 372 -3.90 -1.88 15.01
CA LEU A 372 -4.38 -2.37 16.31
C LEU A 372 -4.28 -3.89 16.35
N ARG A 373 -3.77 -4.44 17.46
CA ARG A 373 -3.71 -5.90 17.66
C ARG A 373 -5.05 -6.51 18.01
N SER A 374 -5.92 -5.73 18.65
CA SER A 374 -7.26 -6.15 19.05
C SER A 374 -8.16 -4.92 19.16
N THR A 375 -9.45 -5.13 19.29
CA THR A 375 -10.41 -4.05 19.56
C THR A 375 -10.04 -3.30 20.85
N LEU A 376 -10.15 -1.97 20.81
CA LEU A 376 -9.82 -1.14 21.96
C LEU A 376 -10.73 -1.46 23.15
N PRO A 377 -10.18 -1.75 24.33
CA PRO A 377 -10.95 -1.99 25.55
C PRO A 377 -11.96 -0.87 25.86
N ALA A 378 -13.04 -1.20 26.56
CA ALA A 378 -14.08 -0.23 26.89
C ALA A 378 -13.59 0.96 27.75
N ASN A 379 -12.55 0.76 28.53
CA ASN A 379 -11.93 1.77 29.41
C ASN A 379 -10.78 2.54 28.73
N THR A 380 -10.53 2.35 27.43
CA THR A 380 -9.48 3.10 26.71
C THR A 380 -9.75 4.60 26.78
N PRO A 381 -8.76 5.42 27.13
CA PRO A 381 -8.88 6.87 27.18
C PRO A 381 -9.37 7.45 25.85
N ASN A 382 -10.23 8.48 25.92
CA ASN A 382 -10.84 9.07 24.73
C ASN A 382 -9.79 9.66 23.76
N SER A 383 -8.69 10.21 24.27
CA SER A 383 -7.56 10.69 23.46
C SER A 383 -6.98 9.58 22.57
N VAL A 384 -6.76 8.39 23.12
CA VAL A 384 -6.26 7.22 22.37
C VAL A 384 -7.30 6.71 21.37
N ARG A 385 -8.59 6.66 21.77
CA ARG A 385 -9.67 6.28 20.83
C ARG A 385 -9.72 7.19 19.61
N LYS A 386 -9.57 8.51 19.82
CA LYS A 386 -9.59 9.49 18.74
C LYS A 386 -8.50 9.23 17.68
N LEU A 387 -7.32 8.73 18.07
CA LEU A 387 -6.24 8.39 17.13
C LEU A 387 -6.70 7.38 16.07
N PHE A 388 -7.43 6.35 16.49
CA PHE A 388 -7.83 5.24 15.61
C PHE A 388 -9.24 5.39 15.04
N GLN A 389 -10.00 6.39 15.45
CA GLN A 389 -11.36 6.66 14.98
C GLN A 389 -11.44 7.97 14.20
N VAL A 390 -11.24 9.11 14.88
CA VAL A 390 -11.43 10.45 14.29
C VAL A 390 -10.21 10.85 13.46
N ASN A 391 -9.00 10.67 14.00
CA ASN A 391 -7.73 11.05 13.36
C ASN A 391 -7.04 9.85 12.68
N ARG A 392 -7.82 8.86 12.26
CA ARG A 392 -7.26 7.63 11.65
C ARG A 392 -6.44 7.92 10.40
N VAL A 393 -6.92 8.81 9.55
CA VAL A 393 -6.23 9.20 8.32
C VAL A 393 -4.87 9.83 8.63
N GLU A 394 -4.85 10.78 9.57
CA GLU A 394 -3.63 11.47 9.98
C GLU A 394 -2.65 10.51 10.68
N THR A 395 -3.17 9.62 11.53
CA THR A 395 -2.36 8.59 12.20
C THR A 395 -1.71 7.64 11.19
N ILE A 396 -2.49 7.14 10.22
CA ILE A 396 -1.97 6.26 9.16
C ILE A 396 -0.95 7.02 8.30
N ALA A 397 -1.27 8.25 7.90
CA ALA A 397 -0.34 9.08 7.12
C ALA A 397 0.99 9.25 7.86
N ALA A 398 0.94 9.57 9.16
CA ALA A 398 2.15 9.78 9.95
C ALA A 398 3.00 8.50 10.07
N VAL A 399 2.40 7.35 10.35
CA VAL A 399 3.17 6.10 10.50
C VAL A 399 3.73 5.56 9.18
N MET A 400 3.34 6.13 8.03
CA MET A 400 3.94 5.83 6.73
C MET A 400 5.25 6.57 6.46
N HIS A 401 5.65 7.53 7.31
CA HIS A 401 6.92 8.25 7.20
C HIS A 401 8.03 7.52 7.97
N ASP A 402 9.27 7.97 7.79
CA ASP A 402 10.44 7.40 8.46
C ASP A 402 10.49 7.73 9.95
N PHE A 403 9.97 8.90 10.34
CA PHE A 403 9.87 9.39 11.71
C PHE A 403 8.45 9.85 12.01
N VAL A 404 8.05 9.73 13.27
CA VAL A 404 6.75 10.22 13.73
C VAL A 404 6.96 11.22 14.85
N LEU A 405 6.49 12.45 14.65
CA LEU A 405 6.49 13.52 15.65
C LEU A 405 5.12 13.61 16.33
N ILE A 406 5.12 13.60 17.63
CA ILE A 406 3.92 13.76 18.47
C ILE A 406 4.07 15.06 19.25
N PRO A 407 3.43 16.15 18.81
CA PRO A 407 3.42 17.42 19.51
C PRO A 407 2.54 17.36 20.77
N GLU A 408 2.75 18.29 21.69
CA GLU A 408 2.01 18.37 22.94
C GLU A 408 0.52 18.56 22.74
N GLY A 409 0.14 19.45 21.80
CA GLY A 409 -1.22 19.84 21.58
C GLY A 409 -1.69 19.86 20.12
N ARG A 410 -2.99 20.10 19.94
CA ARG A 410 -3.61 20.27 18.62
C ARG A 410 -3.11 21.53 17.92
N THR A 411 -2.85 22.60 18.66
CA THR A 411 -2.34 23.86 18.12
C THR A 411 -0.97 23.67 17.47
N ASP A 412 -0.07 22.94 18.15
CA ASP A 412 1.27 22.65 17.60
C ASP A 412 1.19 21.85 16.31
N TYR A 413 0.31 20.85 16.29
CA TYR A 413 0.06 20.07 15.06
C TYR A 413 -0.41 20.98 13.90
N GLU A 414 -1.32 21.90 14.17
CA GLU A 414 -1.82 22.83 13.14
C GLU A 414 -0.72 23.78 12.65
N TRP A 415 0.08 24.35 13.56
CA TRP A 415 1.19 25.21 13.19
C TRP A 415 2.27 24.50 12.38
N LEU A 416 2.69 23.31 12.79
CA LEU A 416 3.68 22.54 12.03
C LEU A 416 3.21 22.28 10.60
N ARG A 417 1.95 21.93 10.40
CA ARG A 417 1.36 21.74 9.06
C ARG A 417 1.32 23.04 8.25
N LEU A 418 1.00 24.14 8.89
CA LEU A 418 0.95 25.44 8.24
C LEU A 418 2.34 25.92 7.83
N LEU A 419 3.36 25.70 8.67
CA LEU A 419 4.75 26.03 8.34
C LEU A 419 5.24 25.17 7.15
N VAL A 420 4.96 23.87 7.15
CA VAL A 420 5.27 23.00 5.99
C VAL A 420 4.62 23.56 4.72
N ARG A 421 3.32 23.85 4.76
CA ARG A 421 2.60 24.44 3.63
C ARG A 421 3.17 25.79 3.19
N ALA A 422 3.58 26.64 4.14
CA ALA A 422 4.19 27.92 3.83
C ALA A 422 5.51 27.76 3.07
N VAL A 423 6.35 26.81 3.48
CA VAL A 423 7.60 26.47 2.77
C VAL A 423 7.30 25.90 1.37
N ASP A 424 6.39 24.94 1.26
CA ASP A 424 6.01 24.31 -0.01
C ASP A 424 5.55 25.32 -1.07
N LEU A 425 4.70 26.27 -0.67
CA LEU A 425 4.08 27.21 -1.59
C LEU A 425 5.00 28.34 -2.06
N HIS A 426 6.05 28.66 -1.29
CA HIS A 426 6.86 29.86 -1.57
C HIS A 426 8.30 29.52 -1.99
N GLN A 427 9.11 28.97 -1.10
CA GLN A 427 10.51 28.64 -1.42
C GLN A 427 10.71 27.19 -1.85
N GLY A 428 9.83 26.30 -1.40
CA GLY A 428 10.01 24.86 -1.53
C GLY A 428 11.20 24.33 -0.71
N TRP A 429 11.42 23.04 -0.83
CA TRP A 429 12.51 22.32 -0.20
C TRP A 429 13.68 22.21 -1.17
N ALA A 430 14.89 22.49 -0.72
CA ALA A 430 16.05 22.35 -1.59
C ALA A 430 16.31 20.85 -1.87
N ALA A 431 16.61 20.51 -3.12
CA ALA A 431 16.90 19.13 -3.51
C ALA A 431 18.15 18.53 -2.81
N ALA A 432 19.03 19.40 -2.31
CA ALA A 432 20.23 19.04 -1.56
C ALA A 432 19.98 18.91 -0.04
N ASP A 433 18.79 19.24 0.46
CA ASP A 433 18.47 19.11 1.89
C ASP A 433 18.30 17.62 2.24
N GLU A 434 19.27 17.04 2.93
CA GLU A 434 19.27 15.63 3.35
C GLU A 434 18.24 15.36 4.48
N CYS A 435 17.81 16.40 5.20
CA CYS A 435 16.94 16.31 6.37
C CYS A 435 15.57 16.96 6.16
N ARG A 436 14.97 16.81 4.99
CA ARG A 436 13.69 17.43 4.66
C ARG A 436 12.56 16.94 5.55
N PHE A 437 11.92 17.89 6.26
CA PHE A 437 10.81 17.58 7.15
C PHE A 437 9.61 16.98 6.42
N ASP A 438 9.22 17.56 5.28
CA ASP A 438 8.09 17.10 4.47
C ASP A 438 8.25 15.67 3.96
N ALA A 439 9.49 15.22 3.71
CA ALA A 439 9.78 13.90 3.17
C ALA A 439 9.87 12.80 4.24
N PHE A 440 10.36 13.15 5.44
CA PHE A 440 10.72 12.14 6.45
C PHE A 440 9.84 12.15 7.69
N MET A 441 9.13 13.26 7.98
CA MET A 441 8.43 13.45 9.24
C MET A 441 6.90 13.40 9.10
N GLY A 442 6.28 12.42 9.71
CA GLY A 442 4.84 12.38 9.91
C GLY A 442 4.45 12.98 11.25
N VAL A 443 3.42 13.80 11.29
CA VAL A 443 2.95 14.45 12.54
C VAL A 443 1.58 13.90 12.94
N ILE A 444 1.43 13.49 14.20
CA ILE A 444 0.15 12.97 14.72
C ILE A 444 -0.52 14.04 15.57
N PRO A 445 -1.80 14.37 15.32
CA PRO A 445 -2.54 15.32 16.13
C PRO A 445 -2.77 14.79 17.54
N THR A 446 -2.32 15.55 18.55
CA THR A 446 -2.54 15.25 19.95
C THR A 446 -3.69 16.08 20.50
N HIS A 447 -4.38 15.57 21.48
CA HIS A 447 -5.48 16.26 22.18
C HIS A 447 -5.08 16.49 23.63
N ASP A 448 -5.33 17.70 24.11
CA ASP A 448 -5.20 18.21 25.47
C ASP A 448 -4.38 17.35 26.46
N GLY A 449 -3.11 17.67 26.64
CA GLY A 449 -2.21 17.00 27.60
C GLY A 449 -2.02 15.50 27.44
N ALA A 450 -2.38 14.93 26.27
CA ALA A 450 -2.33 13.48 26.04
C ALA A 450 -1.06 13.01 25.34
N VAL A 451 -0.03 13.85 25.21
CA VAL A 451 1.22 13.52 24.50
C VAL A 451 1.84 12.21 24.99
N VAL A 452 1.93 12.00 26.31
CA VAL A 452 2.50 10.77 26.90
C VAL A 452 1.69 9.54 26.51
N ARG A 453 0.35 9.62 26.53
CA ARG A 453 -0.54 8.51 26.14
C ARG A 453 -0.51 8.25 24.64
N THR A 454 -0.39 9.31 23.84
CA THR A 454 -0.27 9.21 22.39
C THR A 454 1.03 8.54 22.01
N VAL A 455 2.16 8.94 22.63
CA VAL A 455 3.45 8.27 22.45
C VAL A 455 3.36 6.80 22.83
N ALA A 456 2.78 6.45 23.97
CA ALA A 456 2.62 5.07 24.41
C ALA A 456 1.76 4.22 23.46
N ALA A 457 0.76 4.83 22.79
CA ALA A 457 -0.09 4.15 21.82
C ALA A 457 0.61 3.94 20.47
N ILE A 458 1.47 4.86 20.06
CA ILE A 458 2.13 4.83 18.73
C ILE A 458 3.49 4.13 18.76
N ALA A 459 4.21 4.15 19.88
CA ALA A 459 5.52 3.52 20.03
C ALA A 459 5.55 2.02 19.61
N PRO A 460 4.53 1.19 19.88
CA PRO A 460 4.49 -0.19 19.38
C PRO A 460 4.34 -0.32 17.86
N LEU A 461 3.86 0.75 17.19
CA LEU A 461 3.60 0.77 15.74
C LEU A 461 4.80 1.30 14.96
N HIS A 462 5.63 2.14 15.59
CA HIS A 462 6.70 2.85 14.90
C HIS A 462 7.98 2.92 15.74
N PRO A 463 9.15 2.46 15.22
CA PRO A 463 10.40 2.44 16.00
C PRO A 463 10.99 3.84 16.25
N ARG A 464 10.65 4.84 15.43
CA ARG A 464 11.24 6.17 15.43
C ARG A 464 10.20 7.24 15.75
N VAL A 465 9.65 7.18 16.98
CA VAL A 465 8.68 8.16 17.51
C VAL A 465 9.43 9.21 18.32
N LEU A 466 9.13 10.49 18.07
CA LEU A 466 9.62 11.65 18.81
C LEU A 466 8.45 12.34 19.51
N ALA A 467 8.72 13.01 20.62
CA ALA A 467 7.78 13.92 21.25
C ALA A 467 8.29 15.37 21.12
N LEU A 468 7.37 16.32 20.98
CA LEU A 468 7.64 17.75 21.04
C LEU A 468 6.75 18.35 22.12
N VAL A 469 7.37 19.01 23.13
CA VAL A 469 6.68 19.56 24.29
C VAL A 469 7.06 21.02 24.52
N ASP A 470 6.18 21.74 25.20
CA ASP A 470 6.43 23.14 25.58
C ASP A 470 7.56 23.29 26.60
N GLY A 471 8.11 24.49 26.69
CA GLY A 471 9.13 24.85 27.67
C GLY A 471 8.57 25.30 29.03
N ASP A 472 7.27 25.24 29.24
CA ASP A 472 6.59 25.60 30.47
C ASP A 472 6.64 24.46 31.52
N ALA A 473 6.02 24.68 32.68
CA ALA A 473 6.02 23.69 33.76
C ALA A 473 5.30 22.39 33.39
N GLU A 474 4.27 22.45 32.53
CA GLU A 474 3.49 21.31 32.08
C GLU A 474 4.29 20.47 31.08
N GLY A 475 4.89 21.10 30.08
CA GLY A 475 5.74 20.42 29.08
C GLY A 475 6.98 19.79 29.71
N VAL A 476 7.62 20.44 30.70
CA VAL A 476 8.70 19.84 31.51
C VAL A 476 8.21 18.60 32.26
N GLY A 477 6.97 18.62 32.78
CA GLY A 477 6.32 17.48 33.42
C GLY A 477 6.10 16.31 32.45
N TYR A 478 5.68 16.59 31.22
CA TYR A 478 5.53 15.57 30.17
C TYR A 478 6.87 14.98 29.77
N ALA A 479 7.90 15.79 29.55
CA ALA A 479 9.24 15.29 29.24
C ALA A 479 9.76 14.36 30.35
N THR A 480 9.55 14.72 31.62
CA THR A 480 9.92 13.89 32.77
C THR A 480 9.17 12.57 32.80
N SER A 481 7.87 12.60 32.52
CA SER A 481 7.02 11.40 32.44
C SER A 481 7.42 10.47 31.31
N LEU A 482 7.76 11.02 30.13
CA LEU A 482 8.26 10.26 28.98
C LEU A 482 9.60 9.58 29.28
N ILE A 483 10.53 10.29 29.92
CA ILE A 483 11.82 9.73 30.36
C ILE A 483 11.60 8.58 31.35
N ALA A 484 10.75 8.76 32.35
CA ALA A 484 10.42 7.73 33.34
C ALA A 484 9.79 6.47 32.70
N ALA A 485 9.04 6.64 31.63
CA ALA A 485 8.44 5.56 30.86
C ALA A 485 9.40 4.93 29.83
N ASN A 486 10.66 5.39 29.74
CA ASN A 486 11.60 5.03 28.67
C ASN A 486 11.00 5.21 27.26
N ALA A 487 10.30 6.33 27.08
CA ALA A 487 9.62 6.70 25.84
C ALA A 487 10.06 8.12 25.41
N PRO A 488 9.95 8.48 24.16
CA PRO A 488 9.61 7.65 22.99
C PRO A 488 10.73 6.68 22.57
N ASN A 489 10.42 5.73 21.67
CA ASN A 489 11.37 4.70 21.22
C ASN A 489 12.66 5.27 20.59
N SER A 490 12.59 6.44 19.93
CA SER A 490 13.78 7.12 19.40
C SER A 490 14.74 7.63 20.49
N GLY A 491 14.27 7.71 21.73
CA GLY A 491 15.00 8.34 22.82
C GLY A 491 15.15 9.87 22.68
N VAL A 492 14.39 10.51 21.77
CA VAL A 492 14.47 11.96 21.52
C VAL A 492 13.17 12.65 21.92
N ILE A 493 13.29 13.62 22.80
CA ILE A 493 12.23 14.54 23.22
C ILE A 493 12.69 15.94 22.84
N LEU A 494 11.98 16.60 21.96
CA LEU A 494 12.18 18.00 21.63
C LEU A 494 11.39 18.86 22.61
N GLN A 495 12.01 19.93 23.13
CA GLN A 495 11.40 20.84 24.06
C GLN A 495 11.67 22.27 23.64
N TRP A 496 10.66 23.14 23.64
CA TRP A 496 10.87 24.56 23.42
C TRP A 496 11.68 25.16 24.57
N ALA A 497 12.29 26.34 24.38
CA ALA A 497 13.09 27.01 25.40
C ALA A 497 12.25 27.29 26.65
N ALA A 498 12.91 27.45 27.79
CA ALA A 498 12.25 27.62 29.07
C ALA A 498 11.21 28.76 29.06
N GLY A 499 9.97 28.41 29.39
CA GLY A 499 8.82 29.32 29.39
C GLY A 499 8.25 29.64 28.01
N GLN A 500 8.78 29.05 26.94
CA GLN A 500 8.30 29.23 25.56
C GLN A 500 7.34 28.13 25.15
N MET A 501 6.39 28.50 24.30
CA MET A 501 5.47 27.65 23.56
C MET A 501 5.71 27.84 22.05
N LEU A 502 5.05 27.08 21.21
CA LEU A 502 5.23 27.21 19.77
C LEU A 502 4.87 28.60 19.23
N GLU A 503 3.90 29.30 19.84
CA GLU A 503 3.56 30.70 19.47
C GLU A 503 4.73 31.67 19.66
N ASP A 504 5.63 31.44 20.65
CA ASP A 504 6.86 32.23 20.80
C ASP A 504 7.84 31.93 19.67
N VAL A 505 7.92 30.68 19.24
CA VAL A 505 8.75 30.25 18.09
C VAL A 505 8.22 30.87 16.79
N ILE A 506 6.89 30.94 16.60
CA ILE A 506 6.28 31.68 15.48
C ILE A 506 6.69 33.15 15.54
N GLY A 507 6.66 33.77 16.75
CA GLY A 507 7.16 35.12 16.94
C GLY A 507 8.62 35.28 16.53
N TRP A 508 9.49 34.36 16.93
CA TRP A 508 10.90 34.34 16.54
C TRP A 508 11.10 34.24 15.03
N ILE A 509 10.28 33.43 14.34
CA ILE A 509 10.30 33.35 12.86
C ILE A 509 9.90 34.69 12.23
N VAL A 510 8.81 35.32 12.72
CA VAL A 510 8.34 36.62 12.22
C VAL A 510 9.34 37.75 12.47
N ASP A 511 10.09 37.69 13.58
CA ASP A 511 11.08 38.69 13.97
C ASP A 511 12.28 38.76 13.02
N ALA A 512 12.52 37.73 12.22
CA ALA A 512 13.58 37.73 11.19
C ALA A 512 13.45 38.90 10.19
N ASP A 513 12.19 39.31 9.90
CA ASP A 513 11.87 40.54 9.13
C ASP A 513 10.51 41.10 9.60
N ALA A 514 10.49 41.55 10.86
CA ALA A 514 9.27 41.93 11.56
C ALA A 514 8.43 42.96 10.81
N ALA A 515 9.06 44.02 10.26
CA ALA A 515 8.34 45.10 9.60
C ALA A 515 7.55 44.62 8.35
N ASN A 516 8.21 43.88 7.47
CA ASN A 516 7.60 43.37 6.22
C ASN A 516 6.64 42.24 6.51
N CYS A 517 6.98 41.29 7.39
CA CYS A 517 6.14 40.17 7.71
C CYS A 517 4.85 40.60 8.43
N LEU A 518 4.91 41.48 9.44
CA LEU A 518 3.70 41.98 10.12
C LEU A 518 2.79 42.75 9.16
N ALA A 519 3.36 43.56 8.27
CA ALA A 519 2.58 44.28 7.25
C ALA A 519 1.87 43.37 6.24
N ALA A 520 2.40 42.17 6.03
CA ALA A 520 1.82 41.17 5.12
C ALA A 520 0.73 40.30 5.76
N ILE A 521 0.61 40.30 7.11
CA ILE A 521 -0.41 39.49 7.81
C ILE A 521 -1.79 40.11 7.60
N ALA A 522 -2.65 39.41 6.88
CA ALA A 522 -4.01 39.85 6.58
C ALA A 522 -4.97 39.55 7.75
N LEU A 523 -4.97 40.41 8.76
CA LEU A 523 -5.90 40.37 9.90
C LEU A 523 -6.76 41.62 9.92
N ASP A 524 -8.02 41.52 10.33
CA ASP A 524 -8.95 42.66 10.48
C ASP A 524 -8.39 43.72 11.45
N ASN A 525 -7.66 43.28 12.46
CA ASN A 525 -6.93 44.14 13.39
C ASN A 525 -5.46 43.71 13.39
N PRO A 526 -4.58 44.35 12.58
CA PRO A 526 -3.17 44.00 12.51
C PRO A 526 -2.44 44.24 13.84
N ALA A 527 -1.50 43.35 14.19
CA ALA A 527 -0.60 43.53 15.31
C ALA A 527 0.48 44.56 14.95
N GLY A 528 0.74 45.52 15.84
CA GLY A 528 1.77 46.55 15.65
C GLY A 528 3.19 46.07 15.92
N THR A 529 3.34 45.02 16.71
CA THR A 529 4.64 44.42 17.07
C THR A 529 4.57 42.89 17.11
N VAL A 530 5.73 42.23 16.99
CA VAL A 530 5.82 40.77 17.16
C VAL A 530 5.38 40.32 18.55
N ALA A 531 5.74 41.08 19.60
CA ALA A 531 5.31 40.78 20.97
C ALA A 531 3.77 40.81 21.10
N GLU A 532 3.10 41.80 20.50
CA GLU A 532 1.64 41.86 20.46
C GLU A 532 1.05 40.66 19.72
N LEU A 533 1.61 40.30 18.57
CA LEU A 533 1.18 39.13 17.78
C LEU A 533 1.24 37.87 18.65
N VAL A 534 2.36 37.62 19.33
CA VAL A 534 2.56 36.44 20.20
C VAL A 534 1.55 36.42 21.35
N VAL A 535 1.33 37.55 22.02
CA VAL A 535 0.31 37.64 23.07
C VAL A 535 -1.08 37.28 22.55
N ARG A 536 -1.44 37.76 21.38
CA ARG A 536 -2.73 37.48 20.78
C ARG A 536 -2.85 36.01 20.31
N LEU A 537 -1.79 35.42 19.76
CA LEU A 537 -1.77 34.01 19.40
C LEU A 537 -1.96 33.06 20.59
N LYS A 538 -1.48 33.48 21.79
CA LYS A 538 -1.64 32.74 23.05
C LYS A 538 -2.99 32.94 23.72
N SER A 539 -3.75 34.00 23.39
CA SER A 539 -5.00 34.38 24.06
C SER A 539 -6.24 33.85 23.33
N GLU A 540 -7.16 33.25 24.08
CA GLU A 540 -8.49 32.88 23.59
C GLU A 540 -9.51 34.03 23.68
N ASP A 541 -9.18 35.12 24.36
CA ASP A 541 -10.09 36.25 24.59
C ASP A 541 -10.27 37.08 23.32
N ARG A 542 -11.36 36.86 22.65
CA ARG A 542 -11.74 37.58 21.41
C ARG A 542 -12.00 39.08 21.66
N ALA A 543 -12.38 39.46 22.87
CA ALA A 543 -12.65 40.86 23.21
C ALA A 543 -11.37 41.69 23.22
N THR A 544 -10.24 41.10 23.56
CA THR A 544 -8.91 41.73 23.51
C THR A 544 -8.13 41.38 22.24
N GLY A 545 -8.79 40.83 21.21
CA GLY A 545 -8.18 40.48 19.96
C GLY A 545 -7.37 39.17 19.97
N GLY A 546 -7.67 38.26 20.89
CA GLY A 546 -7.03 36.94 20.97
C GLY A 546 -7.26 36.12 19.72
N LEU A 547 -6.25 35.36 19.27
CA LEU A 547 -6.21 34.61 18.04
C LEU A 547 -6.02 33.09 18.27
N LYS A 548 -5.89 32.62 19.52
CA LYS A 548 -5.71 31.21 19.82
C LYS A 548 -6.88 30.38 19.32
N LYS A 549 -6.61 29.24 18.68
CA LYS A 549 -7.60 28.38 18.01
C LYS A 549 -8.36 29.07 16.86
N ASP A 550 -7.77 30.07 16.25
CA ASP A 550 -8.31 30.73 15.06
C ASP A 550 -7.54 30.29 13.83
N SER A 551 -8.07 29.29 13.11
CA SER A 551 -7.41 28.72 11.94
C SER A 551 -7.19 29.75 10.83
N SER A 552 -8.10 30.73 10.65
CA SER A 552 -7.95 31.76 9.63
C SER A 552 -6.79 32.71 9.98
N ALA A 553 -6.66 33.07 11.26
CA ALA A 553 -5.54 33.87 11.72
C ALA A 553 -4.20 33.14 11.58
N TYR A 554 -4.17 31.84 11.91
CA TYR A 554 -2.98 31.01 11.72
C TYR A 554 -2.57 30.92 10.25
N GLU A 555 -3.55 30.71 9.33
CA GLU A 555 -3.29 30.70 7.89
C GLU A 555 -2.76 32.05 7.38
N ALA A 556 -3.28 33.15 7.87
CA ALA A 556 -2.81 34.50 7.49
C ALA A 556 -1.37 34.73 7.92
N VAL A 557 -1.00 34.35 9.17
CA VAL A 557 0.36 34.47 9.68
C VAL A 557 1.31 33.54 8.91
N ALA A 558 0.94 32.28 8.71
CA ALA A 558 1.75 31.32 7.97
C ALA A 558 1.97 31.75 6.51
N SER A 559 0.95 32.31 5.86
CA SER A 559 1.06 32.86 4.50
C SER A 559 2.05 34.03 4.45
N ALA A 560 2.02 34.94 5.43
CA ALA A 560 2.96 36.05 5.51
C ALA A 560 4.41 35.56 5.77
N ILE A 561 4.60 34.54 6.63
CA ILE A 561 5.90 33.88 6.84
C ILE A 561 6.40 33.30 5.52
N GLY A 562 5.55 32.57 4.78
CA GLY A 562 5.93 31.96 3.51
C GLY A 562 6.33 33.01 2.47
N ALA A 563 5.58 34.11 2.36
CA ALA A 563 5.83 35.18 1.39
C ALA A 563 7.10 35.99 1.68
N ASN A 564 7.61 35.94 2.91
CA ASN A 564 8.83 36.64 3.31
C ASN A 564 10.04 35.68 3.26
N GLU A 565 11.06 36.04 2.48
CA GLU A 565 12.23 35.17 2.22
C GLU A 565 12.99 34.78 3.49
N LEU A 566 13.23 35.74 4.40
CA LEU A 566 13.97 35.50 5.64
C LEU A 566 13.16 34.63 6.61
N CYS A 567 11.88 34.96 6.81
CA CYS A 567 10.99 34.20 7.67
C CYS A 567 10.76 32.77 7.15
N CYS A 568 10.58 32.59 5.84
CA CYS A 568 10.39 31.29 5.21
C CYS A 568 11.67 30.41 5.33
N THR A 569 12.84 31.03 5.12
CA THR A 569 14.14 30.32 5.32
C THR A 569 14.30 29.85 6.75
N LEU A 570 13.92 30.68 7.73
CA LEU A 570 14.03 30.33 9.14
C LEU A 570 13.03 29.22 9.53
N ALA A 571 11.80 29.29 9.03
CA ALA A 571 10.79 28.23 9.20
C ALA A 571 11.27 26.90 8.62
N ARG A 572 11.84 26.91 7.40
CA ARG A 572 12.45 25.71 6.78
C ARG A 572 13.60 25.16 7.60
N SER A 573 14.49 26.03 8.10
CA SER A 573 15.64 25.62 8.92
C SER A 573 15.19 25.00 10.26
N LEU A 574 14.14 25.52 10.88
CA LEU A 574 13.55 24.94 12.08
C LEU A 574 13.00 23.53 11.80
N LEU A 575 12.19 23.37 10.75
CA LEU A 575 11.58 22.10 10.38
C LEU A 575 12.66 21.06 10.04
N ASN A 576 13.65 21.41 9.23
CA ASN A 576 14.77 20.53 8.89
C ASN A 576 15.61 20.19 10.12
N GLY A 577 15.80 21.14 11.04
CA GLY A 577 16.49 20.90 12.31
C GLY A 577 15.82 19.85 13.19
N ILE A 578 14.48 19.81 13.21
CA ILE A 578 13.72 18.75 13.90
C ILE A 578 14.05 17.37 13.27
N THR A 579 14.09 17.30 11.95
CA THR A 579 14.38 16.04 11.24
C THR A 579 15.85 15.61 11.41
N GLU A 580 16.79 16.54 11.37
CA GLU A 580 18.21 16.26 11.59
C GLU A 580 18.46 15.67 12.98
N VAL A 581 17.83 16.25 14.01
CA VAL A 581 17.90 15.71 15.38
C VAL A 581 17.25 14.32 15.46
N ALA A 582 16.14 14.10 14.73
CA ALA A 582 15.49 12.81 14.66
C ALA A 582 16.38 11.73 14.03
N GLN A 583 17.21 12.10 13.06
CA GLN A 583 18.21 11.24 12.42
C GLN A 583 19.47 11.01 13.28
N GLY A 584 19.54 11.64 14.45
CA GLY A 584 20.69 11.56 15.37
C GLY A 584 21.80 12.57 15.06
N GLY A 585 21.56 13.51 14.15
CA GLY A 585 22.46 14.63 13.85
C GLY A 585 22.50 15.68 14.96
N ALA A 586 23.50 16.56 14.91
CA ALA A 586 23.60 17.73 15.77
C ALA A 586 23.09 18.96 15.01
N ASN A 587 22.13 19.67 15.57
CA ASN A 587 21.60 20.89 14.97
C ASN A 587 21.78 22.09 15.92
N PRO A 588 22.21 23.27 15.43
CA PRO A 588 22.46 24.42 16.26
C PRO A 588 21.20 24.96 16.98
N LEU A 589 20.01 24.72 16.41
CA LEU A 589 18.73 25.10 17.00
C LEU A 589 18.29 24.20 18.16
N PHE A 590 18.92 23.02 18.35
CA PHE A 590 18.51 22.05 19.38
C PHE A 590 19.73 21.52 20.12
N ALA A 591 19.94 22.01 21.37
CA ALA A 591 21.01 21.55 22.23
C ALA A 591 20.54 20.48 23.21
N ALA A 592 21.39 19.48 23.49
CA ALA A 592 21.08 18.49 24.52
C ALA A 592 21.03 19.14 25.93
N ASP A 593 20.00 18.80 26.71
CA ASP A 593 19.92 19.16 28.10
C ASP A 593 21.00 18.38 28.90
N PRO A 594 21.92 19.06 29.60
CA PRO A 594 23.00 18.40 30.34
C PRO A 594 22.50 17.42 31.42
N GLN A 595 21.32 17.67 31.99
CA GLN A 595 20.73 16.82 33.03
C GLN A 595 19.81 15.73 32.49
N ARG A 596 19.28 15.93 31.26
CA ARG A 596 18.33 15.05 30.59
C ARG A 596 18.78 14.81 29.13
N PRO A 597 19.78 13.97 28.85
CA PRO A 597 20.42 13.86 27.52
C PRO A 597 19.46 13.52 26.39
N SER A 598 18.34 12.85 26.67
CA SER A 598 17.26 12.56 25.70
C SER A 598 16.44 13.79 25.33
N VAL A 599 16.49 14.87 26.11
CA VAL A 599 15.80 16.12 25.80
C VAL A 599 16.71 17.02 24.99
N LYS A 600 16.19 17.54 23.88
CA LYS A 600 16.84 18.52 23.01
C LYS A 600 16.08 19.83 23.14
N ILE A 601 16.69 20.84 23.73
CA ILE A 601 16.06 22.12 24.00
C ILE A 601 16.33 23.07 22.83
N PHE A 602 15.26 23.68 22.34
CA PHE A 602 15.33 24.69 21.30
C PHE A 602 16.10 25.91 21.80
N GLN A 603 17.02 26.40 20.98
CA GLN A 603 17.86 27.58 21.23
C GLN A 603 17.79 28.47 19.98
N PRO A 604 16.94 29.51 19.97
CA PRO A 604 16.72 30.39 18.82
C PRO A 604 17.93 31.27 18.49
#